data_778e413b5f10b7f2e1fe1aca560ab9eb
#
_entry.id   778e413b5f10b7f2e1fe1aca560ab9eb
#
_cell.length_a   1.000
_cell.length_b   1.000
_cell.length_c   1.000
_cell.angle_alpha   90.00
_cell.angle_beta   90.00
_cell.angle_gamma   90.00
#
_symmetry.space_group_name_H-M   'P 1'
#
loop_
_entity.id
_entity.type
_entity.pdbx_description
1 polymer ?
#
loop_
_entity_poly.entity_id
_entity_poly.type
_entity_poly.pdbx_seq_one_letter_code
_entity_poly.pdbx_strand_id
1 'polypeptide(L)'
;MNRILLIPNPNLCDLDKAVKDVTSYFEDFEVFIDPLETDIAYKCLDEKMKDFDVVVTLGGDGSMLKVVELVYKHDLCMFGINYGGVGYLTSLKKNELDVLRNKTYIEERSVLDVSIPTLNYKRIALNDAVIFKTNINVPIKLSVDDGSDTCEHFADGLIVATSTGSTAYSYSAGGPVIEEGKLILTPISPVLRRSTYKIYNDDVSFKINSIRDNRDKAYISIDGSDQIEI
;
A
#
# COMPACT_ATOMS: atom_id res chain seq x y z
N MET A 1 -13.03 -5.92 25.98
CA MET A 1 -12.22 -7.15 25.89
C MET A 1 -11.26 -6.88 24.76
N ASN A 2 -9.96 -6.89 25.01
CA ASN A 2 -8.99 -6.51 23.98
C ASN A 2 -8.77 -7.68 23.03
N ARG A 3 -9.25 -7.56 21.78
CA ARG A 3 -9.22 -8.61 20.76
C ARG A 3 -8.23 -8.23 19.66
N ILE A 4 -7.26 -9.09 19.46
CA ILE A 4 -6.20 -8.91 18.47
C ILE A 4 -6.41 -9.88 17.32
N LEU A 5 -6.37 -9.38 16.10
CA LEU A 5 -6.21 -10.20 14.90
C LEU A 5 -4.74 -10.26 14.54
N LEU A 6 -4.14 -11.43 14.63
CA LEU A 6 -2.75 -11.70 14.26
C LEU A 6 -2.71 -12.31 12.86
N ILE A 7 -2.04 -11.64 11.94
CA ILE A 7 -1.91 -12.06 10.53
C ILE A 7 -0.42 -12.34 10.24
N PRO A 8 0.00 -13.59 10.40
CA PRO A 8 1.37 -13.99 10.10
C PRO A 8 1.57 -14.23 8.60
N ASN A 9 2.74 -13.86 8.11
CA ASN A 9 3.16 -14.24 6.75
C ASN A 9 3.47 -15.74 6.72
N PRO A 10 2.78 -16.54 5.90
CA PRO A 10 2.96 -17.99 5.86
C PRO A 10 4.36 -18.43 5.40
N ASN A 11 5.11 -17.55 4.76
CA ASN A 11 6.47 -17.82 4.27
C ASN A 11 7.58 -17.51 5.31
N LEU A 12 7.24 -17.25 6.56
CA LEU A 12 8.24 -17.08 7.61
C LEU A 12 8.96 -18.38 7.91
N CYS A 13 10.30 -18.33 8.03
CA CYS A 13 11.12 -19.52 8.27
C CYS A 13 10.76 -20.28 9.57
N ASP A 14 10.37 -19.55 10.62
CA ASP A 14 10.03 -20.11 11.93
C ASP A 14 8.64 -19.62 12.34
N LEU A 15 7.63 -19.86 11.51
CA LEU A 15 6.28 -19.35 11.69
C LEU A 15 5.68 -19.69 13.05
N ASP A 16 5.72 -20.96 13.44
CA ASP A 16 5.16 -21.44 14.71
C ASP A 16 5.81 -20.76 15.91
N LYS A 17 7.12 -20.57 15.85
CA LYS A 17 7.87 -19.88 16.89
C LYS A 17 7.47 -18.39 16.94
N ALA A 18 7.43 -17.73 15.80
CA ALA A 18 7.04 -16.32 15.71
C ALA A 18 5.64 -16.06 16.28
N VAL A 19 4.68 -16.90 15.90
CA VAL A 19 3.31 -16.86 16.42
C VAL A 19 3.30 -17.08 17.93
N LYS A 20 4.01 -18.12 18.41
CA LYS A 20 4.08 -18.43 19.85
C LYS A 20 4.71 -17.29 20.67
N ASP A 21 5.81 -16.71 20.20
CA ASP A 21 6.49 -15.61 20.89
C ASP A 21 5.55 -14.41 21.04
N VAL A 22 4.82 -14.05 19.98
CA VAL A 22 3.91 -12.91 19.98
C VAL A 22 2.65 -13.20 20.80
N THR A 23 2.04 -14.37 20.66
CA THR A 23 0.85 -14.73 21.46
C THR A 23 1.16 -14.81 22.95
N SER A 24 2.35 -15.31 23.32
CA SER A 24 2.80 -15.31 24.72
C SER A 24 3.00 -13.89 25.28
N TYR A 25 3.37 -12.94 24.43
CA TYR A 25 3.48 -11.53 24.83
C TYR A 25 2.11 -10.89 25.08
N PHE A 26 1.09 -11.30 24.33
CA PHE A 26 -0.31 -10.82 24.45
C PHE A 26 -1.20 -11.76 25.24
N GLU A 27 -0.69 -12.44 26.29
CA GLU A 27 -1.44 -13.41 27.09
C GLU A 27 -2.72 -12.86 27.76
N ASP A 28 -2.76 -11.54 28.02
CA ASP A 28 -3.93 -10.83 28.55
C ASP A 28 -4.98 -10.45 27.48
N PHE A 29 -4.73 -10.77 26.22
CA PHE A 29 -5.58 -10.44 25.08
C PHE A 29 -6.19 -11.71 24.48
N GLU A 30 -7.36 -11.57 23.87
CA GLU A 30 -7.92 -12.62 23.03
C GLU A 30 -7.31 -12.52 21.64
N VAL A 31 -6.38 -13.42 21.28
CA VAL A 31 -5.65 -13.40 20.01
C VAL A 31 -6.25 -14.41 19.05
N PHE A 32 -6.69 -13.91 17.89
CA PHE A 32 -7.14 -14.72 16.76
C PHE A 32 -6.04 -14.72 15.69
N ILE A 33 -5.78 -15.86 15.09
CA ILE A 33 -4.72 -16.03 14.08
C ILE A 33 -5.35 -16.40 12.76
N ASP A 34 -5.06 -15.62 11.72
CA ASP A 34 -5.47 -15.90 10.35
C ASP A 34 -4.33 -15.56 9.38
N PRO A 35 -3.73 -16.51 8.66
CA PRO A 35 -2.62 -16.26 7.74
C PRO A 35 -3.04 -15.61 6.41
N LEU A 36 -4.34 -15.40 6.14
CA LEU A 36 -4.85 -14.82 4.88
C LEU A 36 -4.30 -15.52 3.63
N GLU A 37 -4.32 -16.84 3.59
CA GLU A 37 -3.73 -17.60 2.48
C GLU A 37 -4.62 -17.63 1.22
N THR A 38 -5.91 -17.31 1.34
CA THR A 38 -6.86 -17.39 0.23
C THR A 38 -7.82 -16.21 0.18
N ASP A 39 -8.38 -15.90 -1.01
CA ASP A 39 -9.44 -14.89 -1.17
C ASP A 39 -10.71 -15.22 -0.38
N ILE A 40 -10.95 -16.51 -0.11
CA ILE A 40 -12.08 -16.95 0.70
C ILE A 40 -11.85 -16.58 2.17
N ALA A 41 -10.63 -16.81 2.69
CA ALA A 41 -10.24 -16.42 4.04
C ALA A 41 -10.38 -14.90 4.20
N TYR A 42 -9.93 -14.12 3.22
CA TYR A 42 -10.06 -12.66 3.20
C TYR A 42 -11.54 -12.22 3.31
N LYS A 43 -12.46 -12.80 2.53
CA LYS A 43 -13.89 -12.47 2.58
C LYS A 43 -14.56 -12.89 3.89
N CYS A 44 -14.22 -14.05 4.41
CA CYS A 44 -14.75 -14.52 5.70
C CYS A 44 -14.26 -13.65 6.86
N LEU A 45 -13.01 -13.17 6.77
CA LEU A 45 -12.43 -12.28 7.76
C LEU A 45 -13.08 -10.90 7.71
N ASP A 46 -13.36 -10.36 6.54
CA ASP A 46 -13.99 -9.05 6.35
C ASP A 46 -15.30 -8.93 7.15
N GLU A 47 -16.10 -9.98 7.21
CA GLU A 47 -17.35 -10.00 8.01
C GLU A 47 -17.12 -9.93 9.53
N LYS A 48 -15.95 -10.36 10.00
CA LYS A 48 -15.58 -10.44 11.43
C LYS A 48 -14.70 -9.30 11.91
N MET A 49 -14.20 -8.46 11.00
CA MET A 49 -13.22 -7.42 11.34
C MET A 49 -13.68 -6.47 12.45
N LYS A 50 -14.98 -6.15 12.51
CA LYS A 50 -15.57 -5.29 13.56
C LYS A 50 -15.46 -5.88 14.98
N ASP A 51 -15.12 -7.14 15.11
CA ASP A 51 -14.96 -7.80 16.40
C ASP A 51 -13.55 -7.61 16.99
N PHE A 52 -12.63 -7.02 16.23
CA PHE A 52 -11.25 -6.79 16.65
C PHE A 52 -10.98 -5.32 17.00
N ASP A 53 -10.06 -5.08 17.91
CA ASP A 53 -9.60 -3.74 18.31
C ASP A 53 -8.37 -3.32 17.53
N VAL A 54 -7.53 -4.28 17.13
CA VAL A 54 -6.27 -4.02 16.40
C VAL A 54 -5.85 -5.20 15.53
N VAL A 55 -5.21 -4.89 14.42
CA VAL A 55 -4.60 -5.89 13.52
C VAL A 55 -3.08 -5.86 13.68
N VAL A 56 -2.49 -7.02 13.90
CA VAL A 56 -1.04 -7.20 14.04
C VAL A 56 -0.55 -8.10 12.90
N THR A 57 0.40 -7.62 12.12
CA THR A 57 1.01 -8.45 11.06
C THR A 57 2.39 -8.94 11.48
N LEU A 58 2.71 -10.20 11.18
CA LEU A 58 4.06 -10.76 11.33
C LEU A 58 4.68 -10.94 9.95
N GLY A 59 5.74 -10.19 9.67
CA GLY A 59 6.41 -10.25 8.36
C GLY A 59 7.16 -8.97 8.07
N GLY A 60 7.23 -8.59 6.81
CA GLY A 60 7.76 -7.29 6.35
C GLY A 60 6.62 -6.36 5.92
N ASP A 61 6.98 -5.25 5.28
CA ASP A 61 6.03 -4.23 4.80
C ASP A 61 4.94 -4.80 3.89
N GLY A 62 5.29 -5.77 3.01
CA GLY A 62 4.31 -6.44 2.16
C GLY A 62 3.20 -7.18 2.91
N SER A 63 3.44 -7.62 4.15
CA SER A 63 2.39 -8.22 4.99
C SER A 63 1.41 -7.18 5.50
N MET A 64 1.88 -5.97 5.80
CA MET A 64 1.02 -4.84 6.16
C MET A 64 0.18 -4.39 4.97
N LEU A 65 0.78 -4.23 3.79
CA LEU A 65 0.08 -3.80 2.59
C LEU A 65 -1.09 -4.70 2.21
N LYS A 66 -1.00 -6.01 2.45
CA LYS A 66 -2.09 -6.96 2.19
C LYS A 66 -3.35 -6.72 3.01
N VAL A 67 -3.25 -6.09 4.16
CA VAL A 67 -4.38 -5.89 5.09
C VAL A 67 -4.88 -4.45 5.14
N VAL A 68 -4.21 -3.52 4.46
CA VAL A 68 -4.56 -2.08 4.46
C VAL A 68 -6.03 -1.85 4.15
N GLU A 69 -6.56 -2.48 3.11
CA GLU A 69 -7.94 -2.26 2.69
C GLU A 69 -8.95 -2.75 3.72
N LEU A 70 -8.68 -3.90 4.38
CA LEU A 70 -9.51 -4.40 5.49
C LEU A 70 -9.49 -3.44 6.68
N VAL A 71 -8.30 -2.99 7.06
CA VAL A 71 -8.10 -2.06 8.18
C VAL A 71 -8.80 -0.75 7.91
N TYR A 72 -8.61 -0.18 6.70
CA TYR A 72 -9.25 1.05 6.27
C TYR A 72 -10.78 0.95 6.28
N LYS A 73 -11.34 -0.12 5.71
CA LYS A 73 -12.79 -0.34 5.60
C LYS A 73 -13.49 -0.43 6.95
N HIS A 74 -12.80 -0.94 7.96
CA HIS A 74 -13.34 -1.18 9.30
C HIS A 74 -12.86 -0.17 10.35
N ASP A 75 -12.14 0.87 9.93
CA ASP A 75 -11.61 1.93 10.80
C ASP A 75 -10.80 1.37 11.99
N LEU A 76 -9.92 0.40 11.70
CA LEU A 76 -9.09 -0.26 12.70
C LEU A 76 -7.67 0.30 12.69
N CYS A 77 -6.99 0.14 13.83
CA CYS A 77 -5.55 0.36 13.91
C CYS A 77 -4.80 -0.91 13.50
N MET A 78 -3.60 -0.74 12.92
CA MET A 78 -2.70 -1.85 12.67
C MET A 78 -1.25 -1.51 13.01
N PHE A 79 -0.44 -2.53 13.29
CA PHE A 79 1.00 -2.41 13.31
C PHE A 79 1.68 -3.70 12.84
N GLY A 80 2.91 -3.58 12.36
CA GLY A 80 3.68 -4.70 11.87
C GLY A 80 4.86 -5.04 12.78
N ILE A 81 5.07 -6.34 13.03
CA ILE A 81 6.27 -6.86 13.66
C ILE A 81 7.16 -7.45 12.58
N ASN A 82 8.34 -6.85 12.40
CA ASN A 82 9.27 -7.22 11.34
C ASN A 82 10.04 -8.51 11.68
N TYR A 83 9.79 -9.53 10.89
CA TYR A 83 10.53 -10.80 10.89
C TYR A 83 11.43 -10.95 9.65
N GLY A 84 11.46 -9.94 8.77
CA GLY A 84 12.25 -9.90 7.55
C GLY A 84 13.50 -9.01 7.66
N GLY A 85 13.82 -8.37 6.55
CA GLY A 85 14.96 -7.44 6.44
C GLY A 85 14.63 -6.01 6.90
N VAL A 86 14.90 -5.03 6.05
CA VAL A 86 14.58 -3.63 6.30
C VAL A 86 13.09 -3.42 6.12
N GLY A 87 12.41 -2.82 7.10
CA GLY A 87 11.02 -2.39 7.04
C GLY A 87 10.92 -0.89 7.24
N TYR A 88 10.08 -0.23 6.44
CA TYR A 88 9.74 1.19 6.55
C TYR A 88 8.36 1.40 7.18
N LEU A 89 7.47 0.40 7.02
CA LEU A 89 6.10 0.40 7.56
C LEU A 89 5.99 -0.37 8.87
N THR A 90 6.74 -1.47 8.99
CA THR A 90 6.73 -2.29 10.19
C THR A 90 7.29 -1.52 11.39
N SER A 91 6.46 -1.37 12.43
CA SER A 91 6.76 -0.48 13.57
C SER A 91 7.78 -1.07 14.55
N LEU A 92 7.89 -2.40 14.60
CA LEU A 92 8.69 -3.12 15.60
C LEU A 92 9.53 -4.23 14.95
N LYS A 93 10.68 -4.50 15.53
CA LYS A 93 11.43 -5.74 15.27
C LYS A 93 11.01 -6.82 16.26
N LYS A 94 11.20 -8.08 15.88
CA LYS A 94 10.85 -9.26 16.71
C LYS A 94 11.40 -9.24 18.15
N ASN A 95 12.48 -8.50 18.40
CA ASN A 95 13.11 -8.36 19.71
C ASN A 95 12.76 -7.06 20.44
N GLU A 96 11.80 -6.30 19.96
CA GLU A 96 11.41 -4.98 20.49
C GLU A 96 9.96 -4.97 21.03
N LEU A 97 9.34 -6.14 21.27
CA LEU A 97 7.95 -6.25 21.75
C LEU A 97 7.71 -5.49 23.06
N ASP A 98 8.72 -5.41 23.93
CA ASP A 98 8.61 -4.68 25.21
C ASP A 98 8.31 -3.18 25.03
N VAL A 99 8.58 -2.61 23.84
CA VAL A 99 8.21 -1.22 23.52
C VAL A 99 6.69 -1.02 23.59
N LEU A 100 5.89 -2.04 23.27
CA LEU A 100 4.41 -1.98 23.34
C LEU A 100 3.87 -1.80 24.76
N ARG A 101 4.65 -2.12 25.80
CA ARG A 101 4.28 -1.88 27.20
C ARG A 101 4.44 -0.42 27.61
N ASN A 102 5.14 0.36 26.79
CA ASN A 102 5.30 1.79 27.02
C ASN A 102 4.14 2.57 26.34
N LYS A 103 4.16 3.90 26.44
CA LYS A 103 3.21 4.75 25.73
C LYS A 103 3.33 4.53 24.24
N THR A 104 2.28 4.02 23.61
CA THR A 104 2.09 3.98 22.17
C THR A 104 1.26 5.17 21.72
N TYR A 105 1.42 5.58 20.47
CA TYR A 105 0.61 6.60 19.83
C TYR A 105 0.09 6.05 18.49
N ILE A 106 -1.05 6.56 18.06
CA ILE A 106 -1.60 6.27 16.76
C ILE A 106 -1.08 7.33 15.78
N GLU A 107 -0.54 6.87 14.67
CA GLU A 107 -0.15 7.70 13.54
C GLU A 107 -1.17 7.51 12.43
N GLU A 108 -1.80 8.59 12.00
CA GLU A 108 -2.70 8.59 10.85
C GLU A 108 -1.88 8.73 9.58
N ARG A 109 -2.25 7.96 8.55
CA ARG A 109 -1.59 7.99 7.24
C ARG A 109 -2.59 8.13 6.11
N SER A 110 -2.26 9.00 5.17
CA SER A 110 -3.05 9.18 3.95
C SER A 110 -3.02 7.91 3.09
N VAL A 111 -4.13 7.63 2.42
CA VAL A 111 -4.27 6.53 1.46
C VAL A 111 -4.78 7.07 0.12
N LEU A 112 -4.54 6.32 -0.96
CA LEU A 112 -5.13 6.58 -2.26
C LEU A 112 -6.43 5.77 -2.40
N ASP A 113 -7.53 6.42 -2.77
CA ASP A 113 -8.73 5.74 -3.29
C ASP A 113 -8.59 5.63 -4.81
N VAL A 114 -8.31 4.43 -5.29
CA VAL A 114 -8.08 4.14 -6.71
C VAL A 114 -9.32 3.50 -7.31
N SER A 115 -9.81 4.07 -8.41
CA SER A 115 -10.95 3.52 -9.15
C SER A 115 -10.67 3.41 -10.65
N ILE A 116 -11.12 2.30 -11.25
CA ILE A 116 -11.10 2.04 -12.70
C ILE A 116 -12.54 1.80 -13.13
N PRO A 117 -13.27 2.86 -13.54
CA PRO A 117 -14.72 2.74 -13.81
C PRO A 117 -15.07 1.73 -14.89
N THR A 118 -14.24 1.60 -15.94
CA THR A 118 -14.43 0.67 -17.05
C THR A 118 -14.40 -0.79 -16.61
N LEU A 119 -13.73 -1.11 -15.51
CA LEU A 119 -13.60 -2.45 -14.94
C LEU A 119 -14.46 -2.65 -13.68
N ASN A 120 -15.22 -1.63 -13.26
CA ASN A 120 -15.93 -1.61 -11.97
C ASN A 120 -15.00 -2.02 -10.80
N TYR A 121 -13.76 -1.53 -10.83
CA TYR A 121 -12.72 -1.90 -9.89
C TYR A 121 -12.40 -0.72 -8.98
N LYS A 122 -12.29 -1.00 -7.67
CA LYS A 122 -11.86 -0.05 -6.65
C LYS A 122 -10.91 -0.71 -5.67
N ARG A 123 -9.88 0.00 -5.24
CA ARG A 123 -8.92 -0.42 -4.21
C ARG A 123 -8.36 0.78 -3.46
N ILE A 124 -7.89 0.49 -2.25
CA ILE A 124 -7.15 1.43 -1.42
C ILE A 124 -5.66 1.10 -1.50
N ALA A 125 -4.80 2.11 -1.68
CA ALA A 125 -3.35 1.98 -1.60
C ALA A 125 -2.80 2.80 -0.45
N LEU A 126 -1.88 2.21 0.31
CA LEU A 126 -1.10 2.92 1.33
C LEU A 126 0.16 3.54 0.73
N ASN A 127 0.82 2.84 -0.19
CA ASN A 127 2.02 3.35 -0.85
C ASN A 127 1.70 4.06 -2.15
N ASP A 128 1.30 3.32 -3.18
CA ASP A 128 1.22 3.85 -4.53
C ASP A 128 0.26 3.10 -5.46
N ALA A 129 -0.14 3.82 -6.51
CA ALA A 129 -0.74 3.26 -7.71
C ALA A 129 0.20 3.51 -8.88
N VAL A 130 0.61 2.45 -9.56
CA VAL A 130 1.59 2.48 -10.65
C VAL A 130 0.92 2.10 -11.96
N ILE A 131 0.92 3.01 -12.93
CA ILE A 131 0.53 2.72 -14.32
C ILE A 131 1.80 2.47 -15.11
N PHE A 132 1.90 1.33 -15.77
CA PHE A 132 3.09 0.96 -16.54
C PHE A 132 2.73 0.38 -17.90
N LYS A 133 3.53 0.70 -18.92
CA LYS A 133 3.32 0.23 -20.29
C LYS A 133 3.42 -1.29 -20.41
N THR A 134 2.65 -1.87 -21.33
CA THR A 134 2.77 -3.30 -21.70
C THR A 134 3.88 -3.52 -22.74
N ASN A 135 4.06 -2.57 -23.64
CA ASN A 135 5.05 -2.66 -24.73
C ASN A 135 6.38 -2.03 -24.29
N ILE A 136 7.40 -2.84 -24.13
CA ILE A 136 8.73 -2.38 -23.70
C ILE A 136 9.37 -1.36 -24.67
N ASN A 137 9.05 -1.42 -25.95
CA ASN A 137 9.71 -0.61 -27.00
C ASN A 137 9.07 0.77 -27.20
N VAL A 138 7.88 1.01 -26.66
CA VAL A 138 7.12 2.25 -26.94
C VAL A 138 6.68 2.86 -25.61
N PRO A 139 7.04 4.13 -25.34
CA PRO A 139 6.50 4.86 -24.19
C PRO A 139 4.99 5.08 -24.33
N ILE A 140 4.26 5.10 -23.23
CA ILE A 140 2.83 5.47 -23.21
C ILE A 140 2.68 6.99 -23.12
N LYS A 141 1.56 7.49 -23.62
CA LYS A 141 1.19 8.90 -23.51
C LYS A 141 -0.06 9.03 -22.65
N LEU A 142 0.09 9.61 -21.47
CA LEU A 142 -0.97 9.79 -20.49
C LEU A 142 -1.31 11.26 -20.31
N SER A 143 -2.59 11.59 -20.19
CA SER A 143 -3.05 12.88 -19.68
C SER A 143 -3.45 12.73 -18.22
N VAL A 144 -3.00 13.65 -17.40
CA VAL A 144 -3.33 13.74 -15.98
C VAL A 144 -4.05 15.06 -15.76
N ASP A 145 -5.31 14.98 -15.36
CA ASP A 145 -6.13 16.10 -14.96
C ASP A 145 -6.19 16.12 -13.43
N ASP A 146 -5.77 17.21 -12.80
CA ASP A 146 -5.75 17.42 -11.34
C ASP A 146 -6.94 18.29 -10.86
N GLY A 147 -7.91 18.52 -11.74
CA GLY A 147 -9.08 19.36 -11.48
C GLY A 147 -8.84 20.85 -11.69
N SER A 148 -7.57 21.31 -11.77
CA SER A 148 -7.19 22.69 -12.06
C SER A 148 -6.47 22.83 -13.40
N ASP A 149 -5.72 21.82 -13.81
CA ASP A 149 -4.90 21.79 -15.02
C ASP A 149 -4.78 20.36 -15.54
N THR A 150 -4.46 20.25 -16.84
CA THR A 150 -4.21 18.97 -17.51
C THR A 150 -2.79 18.92 -18.03
N CYS A 151 -1.99 17.97 -17.55
CA CYS A 151 -0.63 17.73 -17.98
C CYS A 151 -0.52 16.45 -18.79
N GLU A 152 0.32 16.46 -19.83
CA GLU A 152 0.65 15.28 -20.63
C GLU A 152 1.99 14.69 -20.18
N HIS A 153 2.03 13.38 -19.98
CA HIS A 153 3.23 12.61 -19.67
C HIS A 153 3.51 11.61 -20.79
N PHE A 154 4.74 11.63 -21.31
CA PHE A 154 5.24 10.67 -22.28
C PHE A 154 6.40 9.91 -21.63
N ALA A 155 6.13 8.70 -21.14
CA ALA A 155 6.99 7.95 -20.23
C ALA A 155 6.77 6.44 -20.34
N ASP A 156 7.57 5.66 -19.65
CA ASP A 156 7.34 4.22 -19.51
C ASP A 156 6.18 3.92 -18.55
N GLY A 157 5.89 4.83 -17.64
CA GLY A 157 4.81 4.72 -16.69
C GLY A 157 4.66 5.97 -15.84
N LEU A 158 3.75 5.90 -14.88
CA LEU A 158 3.42 6.96 -13.95
C LEU A 158 3.11 6.38 -12.57
N ILE A 159 3.65 6.98 -11.54
CA ILE A 159 3.41 6.61 -10.14
C ILE A 159 2.64 7.75 -9.48
N VAL A 160 1.53 7.44 -8.84
CA VAL A 160 0.90 8.31 -7.84
C VAL A 160 1.17 7.68 -6.49
N ALA A 161 1.89 8.38 -5.61
CA ALA A 161 2.26 7.85 -4.29
C ALA A 161 1.84 8.79 -3.16
N THR A 162 1.51 8.20 -2.03
CA THR A 162 1.33 8.89 -0.75
C THR A 162 2.68 9.33 -0.16
N SER A 163 2.67 10.02 0.95
CA SER A 163 3.86 10.28 1.76
C SER A 163 4.57 8.98 2.16
N THR A 164 3.82 7.97 2.58
CA THR A 164 4.33 6.63 2.89
C THR A 164 5.01 5.99 1.68
N GLY A 165 4.34 5.96 0.52
CA GLY A 165 4.85 5.39 -0.73
C GLY A 165 5.97 6.20 -1.37
N SER A 166 6.18 7.46 -0.94
CA SER A 166 7.26 8.30 -1.47
C SER A 166 8.64 7.72 -1.20
N THR A 167 8.80 6.86 -0.19
CA THR A 167 10.04 6.14 0.13
C THR A 167 10.20 4.82 -0.64
N ALA A 168 9.16 4.38 -1.37
CA ALA A 168 9.10 3.12 -2.10
C ALA A 168 9.48 3.29 -3.59
N TYR A 169 8.59 2.90 -4.51
CA TYR A 169 8.90 2.94 -5.94
C TYR A 169 9.05 4.35 -6.49
N SER A 170 8.29 5.32 -5.97
CA SER A 170 8.44 6.73 -6.35
C SER A 170 9.87 7.23 -6.12
N TYR A 171 10.50 6.87 -4.98
CA TYR A 171 11.89 7.22 -4.70
C TYR A 171 12.85 6.60 -5.72
N SER A 172 12.67 5.32 -6.05
CA SER A 172 13.48 4.62 -7.04
C SER A 172 13.34 5.22 -8.45
N ALA A 173 12.18 5.81 -8.77
CA ALA A 173 11.92 6.52 -10.03
C ALA A 173 12.44 7.97 -10.04
N GLY A 174 13.06 8.44 -8.94
CA GLY A 174 13.65 9.77 -8.83
C GLY A 174 12.75 10.82 -8.16
N GLY A 175 11.64 10.40 -7.55
CA GLY A 175 10.83 11.26 -6.68
C GLY A 175 11.51 11.51 -5.32
N PRO A 176 11.32 12.67 -4.69
CA PRO A 176 11.76 12.92 -3.31
C PRO A 176 10.84 12.25 -2.29
N VAL A 177 11.34 12.11 -1.07
CA VAL A 177 10.50 11.82 0.09
C VAL A 177 9.67 13.07 0.42
N ILE A 178 8.38 12.89 0.67
CA ILE A 178 7.43 13.97 0.94
C ILE A 178 6.82 13.83 2.35
N GLU A 179 6.32 14.95 2.87
CA GLU A 179 5.66 15.02 4.17
C GLU A 179 4.24 14.42 4.13
N GLU A 180 3.72 14.02 5.29
CA GLU A 180 2.33 13.61 5.44
C GLU A 180 1.36 14.73 5.01
N GLY A 181 0.18 14.37 4.49
CA GLY A 181 -0.76 15.31 3.88
C GLY A 181 -0.37 15.74 2.46
N LYS A 182 0.55 15.01 1.81
CA LYS A 182 0.97 15.24 0.42
C LYS A 182 0.87 13.98 -0.41
N LEU A 183 0.66 14.18 -1.71
CA LEU A 183 0.79 13.17 -2.75
C LEU A 183 1.88 13.57 -3.74
N ILE A 184 2.53 12.59 -4.34
CA ILE A 184 3.51 12.81 -5.39
C ILE A 184 3.15 12.04 -6.65
N LEU A 185 3.24 12.72 -7.79
CA LEU A 185 3.14 12.15 -9.11
C LEU A 185 4.55 12.06 -9.70
N THR A 186 5.02 10.85 -10.00
CA THR A 186 6.38 10.60 -10.48
C THR A 186 6.34 9.83 -11.80
N PRO A 187 6.78 10.42 -12.93
CA PRO A 187 6.89 9.70 -14.19
C PRO A 187 8.07 8.72 -14.18
N ILE A 188 7.87 7.54 -14.76
CA ILE A 188 8.91 6.50 -14.88
C ILE A 188 9.58 6.64 -16.24
N SER A 189 10.91 6.85 -16.26
CA SER A 189 11.70 6.98 -17.48
C SER A 189 11.07 7.94 -18.51
N PRO A 190 10.79 9.20 -18.16
CA PRO A 190 10.13 10.13 -19.09
C PRO A 190 10.99 10.40 -20.31
N VAL A 191 10.37 10.47 -21.50
CA VAL A 191 11.05 10.78 -22.76
C VAL A 191 11.62 12.20 -22.75
N LEU A 192 10.88 13.12 -22.15
CA LEU A 192 11.34 14.49 -21.98
C LEU A 192 11.91 14.66 -20.58
N ARG A 193 13.20 15.01 -20.47
CA ARG A 193 13.88 15.26 -19.18
C ARG A 193 13.24 16.38 -18.34
N ARG A 194 12.35 17.19 -18.93
CA ARG A 194 11.58 18.24 -18.24
C ARG A 194 10.35 17.70 -17.51
N SER A 195 9.91 16.48 -17.82
CA SER A 195 8.83 15.82 -17.09
C SER A 195 9.39 15.30 -15.77
N THR A 196 9.34 16.14 -14.75
CA THR A 196 9.78 15.83 -13.39
C THR A 196 8.57 15.46 -12.55
N TYR A 197 8.82 14.99 -11.33
CA TYR A 197 7.76 14.77 -10.34
C TYR A 197 7.00 16.09 -10.03
N LYS A 198 5.76 15.95 -9.56
CA LYS A 198 4.93 17.05 -9.05
C LYS A 198 4.33 16.66 -7.72
N ILE A 199 4.36 17.56 -6.75
CA ILE A 199 3.84 17.35 -5.39
C ILE A 199 2.53 18.12 -5.26
N TYR A 200 1.54 17.49 -4.63
CA TYR A 200 0.21 18.01 -4.41
C TYR A 200 -0.17 17.88 -2.92
N ASN A 201 -1.25 18.54 -2.53
CA ASN A 201 -1.92 18.21 -1.27
C ASN A 201 -2.70 16.90 -1.43
N ASP A 202 -2.96 16.18 -0.36
CA ASP A 202 -3.62 14.87 -0.39
C ASP A 202 -5.14 14.93 -0.62
N ASP A 203 -5.72 16.13 -0.65
CA ASP A 203 -7.11 16.38 -1.04
C ASP A 203 -7.32 16.44 -2.57
N VAL A 204 -6.26 16.30 -3.38
CA VAL A 204 -6.35 16.33 -4.84
C VAL A 204 -6.94 15.03 -5.39
N SER A 205 -7.70 15.14 -6.47
CA SER A 205 -8.19 14.01 -7.25
C SER A 205 -7.59 14.04 -8.64
N PHE A 206 -7.01 12.91 -9.08
CA PHE A 206 -6.45 12.76 -10.41
C PHE A 206 -7.36 11.96 -11.32
N LYS A 207 -7.55 12.44 -12.54
CA LYS A 207 -8.12 11.66 -13.62
C LYS A 207 -7.05 11.39 -14.66
N ILE A 208 -6.67 10.12 -14.81
CA ILE A 208 -5.59 9.70 -15.69
C ILE A 208 -6.17 8.93 -16.87
N ASN A 209 -5.86 9.36 -18.09
CA ASN A 209 -6.34 8.74 -19.31
C ASN A 209 -5.18 8.48 -20.29
N SER A 210 -5.29 7.42 -21.09
CA SER A 210 -4.45 7.26 -22.26
C SER A 210 -4.85 8.27 -23.35
N ILE A 211 -3.84 8.86 -24.03
CA ILE A 211 -4.07 9.81 -25.14
C ILE A 211 -4.16 9.07 -26.48
N ARG A 212 -3.55 7.89 -26.58
CA ARG A 212 -3.48 7.11 -27.83
C ARG A 212 -4.40 5.92 -27.77
N ASP A 213 -5.71 6.14 -27.93
CA ASP A 213 -6.70 5.08 -27.95
C ASP A 213 -6.23 3.79 -28.64
N ASN A 214 -6.34 2.66 -27.96
CA ASN A 214 -5.99 1.32 -28.40
C ASN A 214 -4.51 1.04 -28.78
N ARG A 215 -3.61 1.99 -28.64
CA ARG A 215 -2.18 1.81 -28.90
C ARG A 215 -1.34 1.73 -27.61
N ASP A 216 -1.78 2.42 -26.58
CA ASP A 216 -1.11 2.49 -25.29
C ASP A 216 -1.81 1.58 -24.29
N LYS A 217 -1.58 0.26 -24.42
CA LYS A 217 -1.97 -0.68 -23.37
C LYS A 217 -1.05 -0.52 -22.16
N ALA A 218 -1.64 -0.53 -20.99
CA ALA A 218 -0.93 -0.41 -19.74
C ALA A 218 -1.45 -1.41 -18.70
N TYR A 219 -0.64 -1.67 -17.69
CA TYR A 219 -1.05 -2.30 -16.46
C TYR A 219 -1.13 -1.25 -15.35
N ILE A 220 -2.07 -1.42 -14.44
CA ILE A 220 -2.06 -0.76 -13.15
C ILE A 220 -1.74 -1.79 -12.06
N SER A 221 -0.87 -1.41 -11.13
CA SER A 221 -0.56 -2.15 -9.91
C SER A 221 -0.79 -1.23 -8.72
N ILE A 222 -1.36 -1.76 -7.64
CA ILE A 222 -1.71 -1.03 -6.42
C ILE A 222 -0.97 -1.69 -5.27
N ASP A 223 -0.11 -0.94 -4.56
CA ASP A 223 0.75 -1.43 -3.48
C ASP A 223 1.56 -2.69 -3.86
N GLY A 224 2.03 -2.76 -5.12
CA GLY A 224 2.75 -3.93 -5.63
C GLY A 224 1.90 -5.20 -5.77
N SER A 225 0.56 -5.08 -5.73
CA SER A 225 -0.37 -6.19 -5.97
C SER A 225 -0.41 -6.61 -7.44
N ASP A 226 -1.29 -7.56 -7.76
CA ASP A 226 -1.50 -8.05 -9.11
C ASP A 226 -1.70 -6.93 -10.13
N GLN A 227 -1.18 -7.16 -11.33
CA GLN A 227 -1.27 -6.21 -12.43
C GLN A 227 -2.59 -6.40 -13.18
N ILE A 228 -3.33 -5.32 -13.34
CA ILE A 228 -4.59 -5.28 -14.07
C ILE A 228 -4.36 -4.56 -15.38
N GLU A 229 -4.68 -5.20 -16.50
CA GLU A 229 -4.61 -4.54 -17.82
C GLU A 229 -5.73 -3.50 -17.96
N ILE A 230 -5.37 -2.29 -18.38
CA ILE A 230 -6.24 -1.13 -18.53
C ILE A 230 -6.12 -0.51 -19.92
#